data_71e9b35c382df62084e1fc3263a002ae
#
_entry.id   71e9b35c382df62084e1fc3263a002ae
#
_cell.length_a   1.000
_cell.length_b   1.000
_cell.length_c   1.000
_cell.angle_alpha   90.00
_cell.angle_beta   90.00
_cell.angle_gamma   90.00
#
_symmetry.space_group_name_H-M   'P 1'
#
loop_
_entity.id
_entity.type
_entity.pdbx_description
1 polymer ?
#
loop_
_entity_poly.entity_id
_entity_poly.type
_entity_poly.pdbx_seq_one_letter_code
_entity_poly.pdbx_strand_id
1 'polypeptide(L)' 'MDKVSRDAVERVARIYNHNKDASQALGISLRYFARLCRHYGIETPYARRRRRIQAARIGV' A
#
# COMPACT_ATOMS: atom_id res chain seq x y z
N MET A 1 -0.98 21.51 -1.57
CA MET A 1 -1.13 21.06 -1.52
C MET A 1 -1.19 19.93 -1.70
N ASP A 2 -1.16 19.31 -1.60
CA ASP A 2 -0.88 18.27 -1.87
C ASP A 2 -1.73 17.30 -1.45
N LYS A 3 -2.87 17.22 -1.80
CA LYS A 3 -3.68 16.24 -1.55
C LYS A 3 -3.37 15.12 -2.41
N VAL A 4 -2.98 14.02 -1.94
CA VAL A 4 -2.73 12.79 -2.68
C VAL A 4 -4.09 12.14 -2.95
N SER A 5 -4.42 11.98 -4.21
CA SER A 5 -5.71 11.43 -4.57
C SER A 5 -5.79 9.93 -4.29
N ARG A 6 -7.02 9.43 -4.16
CA ARG A 6 -7.23 8.01 -3.95
C ARG A 6 -6.63 7.19 -5.11
N ASP A 7 -6.80 7.68 -6.33
CA ASP A 7 -6.29 6.96 -7.49
C ASP A 7 -4.78 6.86 -7.46
N ALA A 8 -4.10 7.91 -7.02
CA ALA A 8 -2.64 7.89 -6.93
C ALA A 8 -2.19 6.88 -5.89
N VAL A 9 -2.86 6.85 -4.74
CA VAL A 9 -2.53 5.91 -3.68
C VAL A 9 -2.75 4.48 -4.15
N GLU A 10 -3.87 4.24 -4.78
CA GLU A 10 -4.20 2.91 -5.26
C GLU A 10 -3.20 2.43 -6.31
N ARG A 11 -2.80 3.32 -7.19
CA ARG A 11 -1.85 2.97 -8.23
C ARG A 11 -0.50 2.54 -7.67
N VAL A 12 0.06 3.33 -6.75
CA VAL A 12 1.36 2.98 -6.20
C VAL A 12 1.26 1.74 -5.31
N ALA A 13 0.15 1.57 -4.61
CA ALA A 13 -0.04 0.38 -3.78
C ALA A 13 -0.07 -0.88 -4.64
N ARG A 14 -0.55 -0.75 -5.86
CA ARG A 14 -0.64 -1.88 -6.78
C ARG A 14 0.68 -2.17 -7.47
N ILE A 15 1.41 -1.12 -7.82
CA ILE A 15 2.65 -1.24 -8.58
C ILE A 15 3.82 -1.68 -7.72
N TYR A 16 3.94 -1.14 -6.53
CA TYR A 16 5.11 -1.38 -5.69
C TYR A 16 4.87 -2.54 -4.74
N ASN A 17 5.97 -3.23 -4.38
CA ASN A 17 5.90 -4.37 -3.49
C ASN A 17 6.17 -4.01 -2.04
N HIS A 18 6.63 -2.80 -1.79
CA HIS A 18 6.95 -2.36 -0.44
C HIS A 18 6.30 -1.03 -0.15
N ASN A 19 5.77 -0.89 1.06
CA ASN A 19 5.15 0.36 1.47
C ASN A 19 6.12 1.54 1.37
N LYS A 20 7.38 1.29 1.70
CA LYS A 20 8.40 2.32 1.63
C LYS A 20 8.53 2.88 0.22
N ASP A 21 8.60 1.99 -0.76
CA ASP A 21 8.74 2.42 -2.15
C ASP A 21 7.51 3.16 -2.62
N ALA A 22 6.34 2.67 -2.25
CA ALA A 22 5.09 3.31 -2.64
C ALA A 22 4.99 4.72 -2.06
N SER A 23 5.35 4.87 -0.79
CA SER A 23 5.27 6.17 -0.15
C SER A 23 6.26 7.15 -0.78
N GLN A 24 7.45 6.67 -1.12
CA GLN A 24 8.45 7.52 -1.75
C GLN A 24 7.99 7.98 -3.12
N ALA A 25 7.32 7.11 -3.85
CA ALA A 25 6.81 7.46 -5.17
C ALA A 25 5.80 8.60 -5.08
N LEU A 26 5.08 8.68 -3.98
CA LEU A 26 4.11 9.75 -3.76
C LEU A 26 4.73 10.97 -3.08
N GLY A 27 5.95 10.84 -2.61
CA GLY A 27 6.60 11.95 -1.91
C GLY A 27 6.04 12.19 -0.53
N ILE A 28 5.56 11.15 0.13
CA ILE A 28 4.99 11.27 1.47
C ILE A 28 5.67 10.27 2.40
N SER A 29 5.42 10.41 3.68
CA SER A 29 6.01 9.52 4.67
C SER A 29 5.33 8.15 4.62
N LEU A 30 6.04 7.16 5.11
CA LEU A 30 5.51 5.80 5.18
C LEU A 30 4.26 5.77 6.06
N ARG A 31 4.30 6.48 7.16
CA ARG A 31 3.16 6.52 8.09
C ARG A 31 1.93 7.15 7.44
N TYR A 32 2.14 8.23 6.71
CA TYR A 32 1.04 8.90 6.04
C TYR A 32 0.45 8.02 4.95
N PHE A 33 1.31 7.31 4.22
CA PHE A 33 0.85 6.40 3.19
C PHE A 33 -0.05 5.31 3.79
N ALA A 34 0.39 4.72 4.90
CA ALA A 34 -0.40 3.68 5.56
C ALA A 34 -1.75 4.22 6.02
N ARG A 35 -1.75 5.45 6.52
CA ARG A 35 -2.97 6.10 6.96
C ARG A 35 -3.94 6.32 5.79
N LEU A 36 -3.42 6.76 4.66
CA LEU A 36 -4.24 6.97 3.48
C LEU A 36 -4.84 5.68 2.97
N CYS A 37 -4.05 4.61 2.97
CA CYS A 37 -4.56 3.32 2.53
C CYS A 37 -5.70 2.86 3.42
N ARG A 38 -5.56 3.05 4.72
CA ARG A 38 -6.61 2.69 5.65
C ARG A 38 -7.85 3.54 5.42
N HIS A 39 -7.65 4.83 5.19
CA HIS A 39 -8.75 5.76 4.98
C HIS A 39 -9.56 5.41 3.74
N TYR A 40 -8.87 5.05 2.67
CA TYR A 40 -9.52 4.75 1.41
C TYR A 40 -9.88 3.28 1.23
N GLY A 41 -9.53 2.44 2.19
CA GLY A 41 -9.80 1.02 2.07
C GLY A 41 -8.94 0.33 1.03
N ILE A 42 -7.71 0.80 0.86
CA ILE A 42 -6.79 0.26 -0.12
C ILE A 42 -5.81 -0.66 0.58
N GLU A 43 -5.62 -1.86 0.03
CA GLU A 43 -4.68 -2.81 0.60
C GLU A 43 -3.25 -2.34 0.30
N THR A 44 -2.41 -2.25 1.35
CA THR A 44 -1.02 -1.84 1.17
C THR A 44 -0.23 -2.97 0.54
N PRO A 45 0.93 -2.65 -0.07
CA PRO A 45 1.81 -3.69 -0.60
C PRO A 45 2.22 -4.69 0.47
N TYR A 46 2.49 -4.22 1.67
CA TYR A 46 2.85 -5.09 2.78
C TYR A 46 1.71 -6.06 3.12
N ALA A 47 0.50 -5.55 3.24
CA ALA A 47 -0.65 -6.37 3.57
C ALA A 47 -0.93 -7.40 2.48
N ARG A 48 -0.76 -7.01 1.23
CA ARG A 48 -0.98 -7.91 0.10
C ARG A 48 0.01 -9.06 0.12
N ARG A 49 1.27 -8.76 0.40
CA ARG A 49 2.30 -9.78 0.49
C ARG A 49 2.03 -10.73 1.64
N ARG A 50 1.64 -10.17 2.78
CA ARG A 50 1.36 -10.97 3.96
C ARG A 50 0.18 -11.88 3.74
N ARG A 51 -0.85 -11.39 3.09
CA ARG A 51 -2.04 -12.18 2.80
C ARG A 51 -1.68 -13.34 1.86
N ARG A 52 -0.82 -13.06 0.88
CA ARG A 52 -0.41 -14.08 -0.08
C ARG A 52 0.38 -15.19 0.60
N ILE A 53 1.27 -14.82 1.51
CA ILE A 53 2.06 -15.80 2.25
C ILE A 53 1.17 -16.65 3.13
N GLN A 54 0.22 -16.04 3.81
CA GLN A 54 -0.68 -16.80 4.66
C GLN A 54 -1.55 -17.75 3.85
N ALA A 55 -2.01 -17.32 2.71
CA ALA A 55 -2.82 -18.16 1.85
C ALA A 55 -2.02 -19.37 1.38
N ALA A 56 -0.76 -19.15 1.04
CA ALA A 56 0.09 -20.26 0.60
C ALA A 56 0.31 -21.27 1.72
N ARG A 57 0.45 -20.78 2.94
CA ARG A 57 0.64 -21.65 4.07
C ARG A 57 -0.60 -22.51 4.35
N ILE A 58 -1.75 -21.88 4.29
CA ILE A 58 -2.99 -22.55 4.58
C ILE A 58 -3.32 -23.56 3.49
N GLY A 59 -2.92 -23.26 2.28
CA GLY A 59 -3.22 -24.11 1.16
C GLY A 59 -2.41 -25.38 1.09
N VAL A 60 -1.45 -25.55 1.97
CA VAL A 60 -0.59 -26.72 1.95
C VAL A 60 -1.21 -27.92 2.75
#